data_167d0a4f94c46af446189da1a6238855
#
_entry.id   167d0a4f94c46af446189da1a6238855
#
_cell.length_a   1.000
_cell.length_b   1.000
_cell.length_c   1.000
_cell.angle_alpha   90.00
_cell.angle_beta   90.00
_cell.angle_gamma   90.00
#
_symmetry.space_group_name_H-M   'P 1'
#
loop_
_entity.id
_entity.type
_entity.pdbx_description
1 polymer ?
#
loop_
_entity_poly.entity_id
_entity_poly.type
_entity_poly.pdbx_seq_one_letter_code
_entity_poly.pdbx_strand_id
1 'polypeptide(L)'
;MRYEELTIEGRNAVLEAFRSGKTIDKLFVQDGCKDGPIQSIVREARKADTIINFVPRERLDQMSETGKHQGVIAHAAAYEYAEVEDILKAAEENGEPPFIFLLDGIEDPHNLGAIIRTANLAGAHGVIIPKHRAAGLTATVAKTSAGALNYTPVAKVTNLAQTIEDLKKRGLWFVCADMGGEVMYRLNLKGPI
;
A
#
# COMPACT_ATOMS: atom_id res chain seq x y z
N MET A 1 14.29 -9.03 12.85
CA MET A 1 12.88 -8.69 13.11
C MET A 1 11.99 -9.78 12.53
N ARG A 2 11.09 -10.35 13.30
CA ARG A 2 10.06 -11.26 12.79
C ARG A 2 8.95 -10.39 12.22
N TYR A 3 8.77 -10.38 10.93
CA TYR A 3 7.65 -9.75 10.25
C TYR A 3 6.47 -10.72 10.35
N GLU A 4 5.58 -10.51 11.28
CA GLU A 4 4.32 -11.24 11.35
C GLU A 4 3.29 -10.48 10.51
N GLU A 5 2.52 -11.19 9.72
CA GLU A 5 1.31 -10.58 9.14
C GLU A 5 0.47 -10.08 10.31
N LEU A 6 0.20 -8.80 10.34
CA LEU A 6 -0.56 -8.20 11.42
C LEU A 6 -2.05 -8.43 11.14
N THR A 7 -2.47 -9.69 11.26
CA THR A 7 -3.88 -10.05 11.28
C THR A 7 -4.46 -9.71 12.65
N ILE A 8 -5.45 -8.84 12.67
CA ILE A 8 -6.14 -8.42 13.88
C ILE A 8 -7.54 -9.00 13.84
N GLU A 9 -7.88 -9.83 14.81
CA GLU A 9 -9.15 -10.56 14.86
C GLU A 9 -10.00 -10.14 16.05
N GLY A 10 -11.30 -10.11 15.82
CA GLY A 10 -12.30 -9.81 16.85
C GLY A 10 -12.61 -8.32 16.97
N ARG A 11 -13.83 -8.08 17.43
CA ARG A 11 -14.47 -6.74 17.39
C ARG A 11 -13.70 -5.68 18.16
N ASN A 12 -13.31 -6.00 19.39
CA ASN A 12 -12.62 -5.05 20.27
C ASN A 12 -11.22 -4.75 19.75
N ALA A 13 -10.46 -5.76 19.33
CA ALA A 13 -9.11 -5.60 18.82
C ALA A 13 -9.09 -4.75 17.53
N VAL A 14 -10.01 -5.03 16.60
CA VAL A 14 -10.13 -4.27 15.35
C VAL A 14 -10.56 -2.82 15.61
N LEU A 15 -11.53 -2.61 16.50
CA LEU A 15 -11.96 -1.25 16.86
C LEU A 15 -10.83 -0.45 17.51
N GLU A 16 -10.07 -1.07 18.39
CA GLU A 16 -8.94 -0.43 19.06
C GLU A 16 -7.80 -0.13 18.08
N ALA A 17 -7.56 -1.01 17.12
CA ALA A 17 -6.57 -0.77 16.06
C ALA A 17 -6.90 0.51 15.27
N PHE A 18 -8.17 0.75 14.91
CA PHE A 18 -8.58 2.00 14.27
C PHE A 18 -8.40 3.21 15.20
N ARG A 19 -8.78 3.08 16.49
CA ARG A 19 -8.69 4.17 17.48
C ARG A 19 -7.24 4.56 17.81
N SER A 20 -6.33 3.60 17.79
CA SER A 20 -4.89 3.82 18.00
C SER A 20 -4.17 4.42 16.80
N GLY A 21 -4.89 4.70 15.70
CA GLY A 21 -4.32 5.25 14.48
C GLY A 21 -3.54 4.25 13.64
N LYS A 22 -3.71 2.93 13.89
CA LYS A 22 -3.03 1.90 13.10
C LYS A 22 -3.54 1.88 11.67
N THR A 23 -2.64 1.86 10.71
CA THR A 23 -2.99 1.77 9.28
C THR A 23 -3.54 0.38 8.95
N ILE A 24 -4.81 0.32 8.57
CA ILE A 24 -5.49 -0.92 8.17
C ILE A 24 -5.65 -0.93 6.65
N ASP A 25 -5.00 -1.87 5.99
CA ASP A 25 -5.07 -2.02 4.53
C ASP A 25 -6.41 -2.57 4.07
N LYS A 26 -6.91 -3.60 4.76
CA LYS A 26 -8.17 -4.27 4.41
C LYS A 26 -8.92 -4.67 5.67
N LEU A 27 -10.22 -4.45 5.64
CA LEU A 27 -11.17 -4.94 6.65
C LEU A 27 -12.08 -5.98 6.01
N PHE A 28 -12.20 -7.13 6.62
CA PHE A 28 -13.12 -8.19 6.24
C PHE A 28 -14.22 -8.29 7.30
N VAL A 29 -15.47 -8.19 6.86
CA VAL A 29 -16.65 -8.21 7.71
C VAL A 29 -17.57 -9.32 7.23
N GLN A 30 -18.12 -10.10 8.16
CA GLN A 30 -19.08 -11.14 7.83
C GLN A 30 -20.34 -10.55 7.20
N ASP A 31 -20.76 -11.13 6.07
CA ASP A 31 -22.01 -10.76 5.42
C ASP A 31 -23.21 -10.86 6.38
N GLY A 32 -24.09 -9.89 6.30
CA GLY A 32 -25.30 -9.83 7.11
C GLY A 32 -25.10 -9.38 8.55
N CYS A 33 -23.88 -9.23 9.07
CA CYS A 33 -23.65 -8.66 10.39
C CYS A 33 -23.91 -7.15 10.41
N LYS A 34 -24.94 -6.73 11.17
CA LYS A 34 -25.38 -5.32 11.28
C LYS A 34 -25.53 -4.88 12.73
N ASP A 35 -24.95 -5.59 13.68
CA ASP A 35 -25.00 -5.20 15.09
C ASP A 35 -24.17 -3.93 15.37
N GLY A 36 -24.43 -3.25 16.49
CA GLY A 36 -23.84 -1.97 16.85
C GLY A 36 -22.30 -1.96 16.84
N PRO A 37 -21.61 -2.94 17.40
CA PRO A 37 -20.16 -3.03 17.36
C PRO A 37 -19.60 -3.10 15.93
N ILE A 38 -20.17 -3.94 15.06
CA ILE A 38 -19.76 -4.04 13.65
C ILE A 38 -20.02 -2.73 12.90
N GLN A 39 -21.17 -2.08 13.11
CA GLN A 39 -21.44 -0.77 12.49
C GLN A 39 -20.42 0.28 12.94
N SER A 40 -19.99 0.25 14.20
CA SER A 40 -18.96 1.16 14.69
C SER A 40 -17.62 0.93 14.00
N ILE A 41 -17.20 -0.32 13.83
CA ILE A 41 -15.96 -0.69 13.12
C ILE A 41 -16.03 -0.24 11.66
N VAL A 42 -17.14 -0.52 10.96
CA VAL A 42 -17.35 -0.11 9.55
C VAL A 42 -17.31 1.41 9.41
N ARG A 43 -17.84 2.15 10.38
CA ARG A 43 -17.78 3.62 10.38
C ARG A 43 -16.33 4.12 10.53
N GLU A 44 -15.55 3.58 11.45
CA GLU A 44 -14.14 3.96 11.60
C GLU A 44 -13.32 3.57 10.36
N ALA A 45 -13.57 2.39 9.78
CA ALA A 45 -12.93 1.97 8.54
C ALA A 45 -13.23 2.93 7.35
N ARG A 46 -14.47 3.42 7.24
CA ARG A 46 -14.83 4.42 6.23
C ARG A 46 -14.15 5.77 6.46
N LYS A 47 -14.02 6.21 7.72
CA LYS A 47 -13.29 7.45 8.04
C LYS A 47 -11.81 7.33 7.70
N ALA A 48 -11.21 6.16 7.95
CA ALA A 48 -9.82 5.86 7.62
C ALA A 48 -9.61 5.49 6.14
N ASP A 49 -10.67 5.60 5.32
CA ASP A 49 -10.64 5.22 3.90
C ASP A 49 -10.11 3.80 3.66
N THR A 50 -10.35 2.88 4.59
CA THR A 50 -9.94 1.47 4.52
C THR A 50 -10.81 0.70 3.53
N ILE A 51 -10.22 -0.24 2.78
CA ILE A 51 -10.96 -1.16 1.91
C ILE A 51 -11.79 -2.13 2.75
N ILE A 52 -13.11 -2.11 2.59
CA ILE A 52 -14.03 -2.99 3.31
C ILE A 52 -14.54 -4.08 2.38
N ASN A 53 -14.31 -5.33 2.75
CA ASN A 53 -14.80 -6.51 2.05
C ASN A 53 -15.84 -7.22 2.91
N PHE A 54 -17.06 -7.32 2.41
CA PHE A 54 -18.08 -8.18 3.02
C PHE A 54 -17.91 -9.58 2.47
N VAL A 55 -17.80 -10.58 3.35
CA VAL A 55 -17.47 -11.96 2.97
C VAL A 55 -18.30 -12.98 3.76
N PRO A 56 -18.56 -14.18 3.21
CA PRO A 56 -19.17 -15.26 3.97
C PRO A 56 -18.35 -15.64 5.20
N ARG A 57 -19.00 -16.19 6.23
CA ARG A 57 -18.34 -16.62 7.47
C ARG A 57 -17.20 -17.62 7.22
N GLU A 58 -17.42 -18.56 6.33
CA GLU A 58 -16.43 -19.58 5.95
C GLU A 58 -15.13 -18.98 5.45
N ARG A 59 -15.20 -17.81 4.81
CA ARG A 59 -14.01 -17.09 4.38
C ARG A 59 -13.23 -16.49 5.55
N LEU A 60 -13.93 -15.97 6.56
CA LEU A 60 -13.29 -15.50 7.79
C LEU A 60 -12.69 -16.66 8.58
N ASP A 61 -13.40 -17.78 8.67
CA ASP A 61 -12.89 -18.98 9.33
C ASP A 61 -11.58 -19.50 8.70
N GLN A 62 -11.45 -19.40 7.36
CA GLN A 62 -10.23 -19.75 6.63
C GLN A 62 -9.07 -18.76 6.84
N MET A 63 -9.38 -17.49 7.07
CA MET A 63 -8.39 -16.43 7.26
C MET A 63 -7.97 -16.30 8.73
N SER A 64 -8.78 -16.81 9.65
CA SER A 64 -8.57 -16.66 11.08
C SER A 64 -7.45 -17.58 11.57
N GLU A 65 -6.53 -17.02 12.33
CA GLU A 65 -5.45 -17.75 13.01
C GLU A 65 -5.93 -18.34 14.36
N THR A 66 -6.84 -17.63 15.01
CA THR A 66 -7.29 -17.97 16.39
C THR A 66 -8.64 -18.64 16.45
N GLY A 67 -9.42 -18.60 15.37
CA GLY A 67 -10.82 -19.03 15.33
C GLY A 67 -11.79 -18.11 16.10
N LYS A 68 -11.32 -16.94 16.58
CA LYS A 68 -12.11 -16.03 17.43
C LYS A 68 -12.39 -14.69 16.75
N HIS A 69 -12.54 -14.68 15.44
CA HIS A 69 -12.71 -13.47 14.64
C HIS A 69 -14.00 -12.69 14.92
N GLN A 70 -15.04 -13.29 15.53
CA GLN A 70 -16.29 -12.59 15.89
C GLN A 70 -16.97 -11.85 14.73
N GLY A 71 -16.81 -12.33 13.50
CA GLY A 71 -17.35 -11.75 12.28
C GLY A 71 -16.53 -10.59 11.70
N VAL A 72 -15.29 -10.37 12.16
CA VAL A 72 -14.42 -9.30 11.63
C VAL A 72 -12.94 -9.67 11.75
N ILE A 73 -12.21 -9.39 10.67
CA ILE A 73 -10.74 -9.50 10.60
C ILE A 73 -10.20 -8.24 9.90
N ALA A 74 -9.12 -7.68 10.41
CA ALA A 74 -8.40 -6.59 9.78
C ALA A 74 -6.97 -7.00 9.45
N HIS A 75 -6.50 -6.64 8.26
CA HIS A 75 -5.09 -6.74 7.88
C HIS A 75 -4.46 -5.35 8.02
N ALA A 76 -3.56 -5.22 8.97
CA ALA A 76 -2.82 -3.99 9.20
C ALA A 76 -1.56 -3.96 8.32
N ALA A 77 -1.19 -2.76 7.88
CA ALA A 77 0.07 -2.53 7.20
C ALA A 77 1.24 -2.80 8.15
N ALA A 78 2.30 -3.44 7.64
CA ALA A 78 3.54 -3.66 8.39
C ALA A 78 4.42 -2.40 8.44
N TYR A 79 4.18 -1.45 7.54
CA TYR A 79 4.86 -0.16 7.44
C TYR A 79 3.83 0.96 7.22
N GLU A 80 4.17 2.15 7.65
CA GLU A 80 3.38 3.34 7.36
C GLU A 80 3.55 3.74 5.90
N TYR A 81 2.46 4.23 5.28
CA TYR A 81 2.52 4.83 3.96
C TYR A 81 2.97 6.29 4.09
N ALA A 82 3.76 6.72 3.13
CA ALA A 82 4.12 8.12 2.95
C ALA A 82 3.05 8.83 2.08
N GLU A 83 3.07 10.14 2.12
CA GLU A 83 2.36 10.96 1.14
C GLU A 83 3.22 11.19 -0.11
N VAL A 84 2.59 11.48 -1.24
CA VAL A 84 3.32 11.81 -2.49
C VAL A 84 4.23 13.02 -2.29
N GLU A 85 3.79 13.97 -1.46
CA GLU A 85 4.56 15.17 -1.10
C GLU A 85 5.86 14.84 -0.36
N ASP A 86 5.86 13.82 0.49
CA ASP A 86 7.07 13.39 1.22
C ASP A 86 8.13 12.86 0.24
N ILE A 87 7.70 12.13 -0.81
CA ILE A 87 8.59 11.63 -1.85
C ILE A 87 9.21 12.78 -2.65
N LEU A 88 8.40 13.78 -3.03
CA LEU A 88 8.88 14.95 -3.78
C LEU A 88 9.83 15.80 -2.93
N LYS A 89 9.50 15.98 -1.65
CA LYS A 89 10.33 16.72 -0.70
C LYS A 89 11.68 16.05 -0.47
N ALA A 90 11.73 14.73 -0.40
CA ALA A 90 12.98 13.99 -0.28
C ALA A 90 13.92 14.23 -1.48
N ALA A 91 13.38 14.30 -2.70
CA ALA A 91 14.16 14.65 -3.89
C ALA A 91 14.68 16.10 -3.82
N GLU A 92 13.84 17.05 -3.42
CA GLU A 92 14.22 18.45 -3.26
C GLU A 92 15.32 18.65 -2.19
N GLU A 93 15.18 17.99 -1.03
CA GLU A 93 16.17 18.04 0.06
C GLU A 93 17.52 17.46 -0.37
N ASN A 94 17.54 16.48 -1.26
CA ASN A 94 18.76 15.92 -1.84
C ASN A 94 19.33 16.80 -2.97
N GLY A 95 18.60 17.78 -3.46
CA GLY A 95 18.99 18.58 -4.62
C GLY A 95 18.96 17.81 -5.93
N GLU A 96 18.14 16.77 -6.01
CA GLU A 96 18.05 15.86 -7.14
C GLU A 96 16.69 15.99 -7.85
N PRO A 97 16.62 15.78 -9.16
CA PRO A 97 15.34 15.66 -9.85
C PRO A 97 14.58 14.42 -9.33
N PRO A 98 13.26 14.52 -9.08
CA PRO A 98 12.48 13.38 -8.62
C PRO A 98 12.59 12.19 -9.56
N PHE A 99 12.86 11.02 -8.98
CA PHE A 99 12.82 9.72 -9.66
C PHE A 99 11.87 8.80 -8.90
N ILE A 100 10.74 8.46 -9.52
CA ILE A 100 9.61 7.82 -8.85
C ILE A 100 9.12 6.64 -9.66
N PHE A 101 8.86 5.51 -9.00
CA PHE A 101 8.18 4.37 -9.60
C PHE A 101 6.68 4.46 -9.34
N LEU A 102 5.87 4.48 -10.41
CA LEU A 102 4.42 4.27 -10.31
C LEU A 102 4.09 2.85 -10.75
N LEU A 103 3.39 2.12 -9.88
CA LEU A 103 3.08 0.72 -10.12
C LEU A 103 1.56 0.56 -10.26
N ASP A 104 1.09 0.05 -11.39
CA ASP A 104 -0.32 -0.27 -11.60
C ASP A 104 -0.50 -1.79 -11.69
N GLY A 105 -1.48 -2.32 -10.95
CA GLY A 105 -1.86 -3.74 -11.01
C GLY A 105 -0.83 -4.71 -10.39
N ILE A 106 0.07 -4.28 -9.54
CA ILE A 106 1.01 -5.16 -8.84
C ILE A 106 0.34 -5.75 -7.60
N GLU A 107 -0.32 -6.89 -7.76
CA GLU A 107 -1.12 -7.53 -6.70
C GLU A 107 -0.35 -8.58 -5.90
N ASP A 108 0.75 -9.12 -6.45
CA ASP A 108 1.60 -10.08 -5.74
C ASP A 108 2.57 -9.35 -4.80
N PRO A 109 2.54 -9.64 -3.49
CA PRO A 109 3.43 -9.02 -2.51
C PRO A 109 4.91 -9.34 -2.74
N HIS A 110 5.25 -10.50 -3.33
CA HIS A 110 6.64 -10.81 -3.69
C HIS A 110 7.15 -9.89 -4.79
N ASN A 111 6.32 -9.65 -5.81
CA ASN A 111 6.66 -8.73 -6.90
C ASN A 111 6.81 -7.29 -6.38
N LEU A 112 5.86 -6.82 -5.56
CA LEU A 112 5.96 -5.48 -4.97
C LEU A 112 7.25 -5.30 -4.17
N GLY A 113 7.59 -6.25 -3.31
CA GLY A 113 8.83 -6.18 -2.52
C GLY A 113 10.09 -6.19 -3.39
N ALA A 114 10.12 -7.01 -4.45
CA ALA A 114 11.24 -7.06 -5.39
C ALA A 114 11.39 -5.72 -6.16
N ILE A 115 10.28 -5.10 -6.57
CA ILE A 115 10.30 -3.81 -7.27
C ILE A 115 10.78 -2.70 -6.32
N ILE A 116 10.29 -2.64 -5.08
CA ILE A 116 10.75 -1.66 -4.07
C ILE A 116 12.26 -1.80 -3.83
N ARG A 117 12.78 -3.04 -3.72
CA ARG A 117 14.21 -3.28 -3.60
C ARG A 117 14.98 -2.75 -4.80
N THR A 118 14.50 -2.99 -6.00
CA THR A 118 15.13 -2.50 -7.23
C THR A 118 15.07 -0.97 -7.32
N ALA A 119 13.93 -0.37 -6.98
CA ALA A 119 13.77 1.08 -6.94
C ALA A 119 14.76 1.73 -5.96
N ASN A 120 14.92 1.15 -4.77
CA ASN A 120 15.92 1.60 -3.79
C ASN A 120 17.35 1.55 -4.35
N LEU A 121 17.73 0.44 -4.97
CA LEU A 121 19.06 0.28 -5.56
C LEU A 121 19.30 1.21 -6.75
N ALA A 122 18.25 1.58 -7.46
CA ALA A 122 18.31 2.53 -8.58
C ALA A 122 18.34 3.99 -8.12
N GLY A 123 18.23 4.26 -6.81
CA GLY A 123 18.20 5.62 -6.27
C GLY A 123 16.84 6.32 -6.44
N ALA A 124 15.74 5.57 -6.55
CA ALA A 124 14.42 6.17 -6.62
C ALA A 124 14.04 6.81 -5.27
N HIS A 125 13.43 8.00 -5.33
CA HIS A 125 12.97 8.74 -4.17
C HIS A 125 11.71 8.15 -3.52
N GLY A 126 10.97 7.32 -4.26
CA GLY A 126 9.81 6.61 -3.72
C GLY A 126 9.08 5.78 -4.74
N VAL A 127 8.07 5.08 -4.24
CA VAL A 127 7.17 4.22 -5.02
C VAL A 127 5.74 4.66 -4.76
N ILE A 128 4.93 4.77 -5.80
CA ILE A 128 3.50 5.09 -5.69
C ILE A 128 2.70 3.87 -6.15
N ILE A 129 1.76 3.44 -5.33
CA ILE A 129 0.84 2.33 -5.62
C ILE A 129 -0.61 2.79 -5.54
N PRO A 130 -1.53 2.19 -6.32
CA PRO A 130 -2.95 2.47 -6.16
C PRO A 130 -3.51 1.79 -4.91
N LYS A 131 -4.60 2.34 -4.38
CA LYS A 131 -5.34 1.78 -3.25
C LYS A 131 -5.99 0.43 -3.57
N HIS A 132 -6.48 0.29 -4.80
CA HIS A 132 -7.16 -0.92 -5.27
C HIS A 132 -6.29 -1.65 -6.29
N ARG A 133 -6.46 -2.98 -6.39
CA ARG A 133 -5.69 -3.83 -7.30
C ARG A 133 -4.18 -3.70 -7.13
N ALA A 134 -3.73 -3.60 -5.89
CA ALA A 134 -2.32 -3.60 -5.52
C ALA A 134 -2.12 -4.36 -4.21
N ALA A 135 -0.95 -4.94 -4.05
CA ALA A 135 -0.50 -5.46 -2.77
C ALA A 135 -0.29 -4.29 -1.79
N GLY A 136 -0.70 -4.47 -0.54
CA GLY A 136 -0.35 -3.55 0.54
C GLY A 136 1.04 -3.83 1.10
N LEU A 137 1.51 -2.97 2.02
CA LEU A 137 2.82 -3.14 2.70
C LEU A 137 2.73 -4.22 3.78
N THR A 138 2.53 -5.46 3.35
CA THR A 138 2.43 -6.64 4.22
C THR A 138 3.80 -7.08 4.74
N ALA A 139 3.81 -8.00 5.71
CA ALA A 139 5.03 -8.64 6.19
C ALA A 139 5.82 -9.34 5.06
N THR A 140 5.12 -9.91 4.07
CA THR A 140 5.75 -10.52 2.89
C THR A 140 6.49 -9.47 2.06
N VAL A 141 5.89 -8.30 1.80
CA VAL A 141 6.55 -7.18 1.10
C VAL A 141 7.77 -6.71 1.89
N ALA A 142 7.65 -6.56 3.20
CA ALA A 142 8.76 -6.18 4.07
C ALA A 142 9.93 -7.16 3.97
N LYS A 143 9.64 -8.46 3.97
CA LYS A 143 10.64 -9.52 3.83
C LYS A 143 11.30 -9.52 2.45
N THR A 144 10.51 -9.43 1.37
CA THR A 144 11.01 -9.53 -0.01
C THR A 144 11.71 -8.26 -0.48
N SER A 145 11.39 -7.11 0.12
CA SER A 145 12.13 -5.86 -0.11
C SER A 145 13.54 -5.86 0.51
N ALA A 146 13.87 -6.87 1.32
CA ALA A 146 15.19 -7.01 1.97
C ALA A 146 15.66 -5.74 2.71
N GLY A 147 14.73 -5.05 3.37
CA GLY A 147 15.00 -3.83 4.14
C GLY A 147 14.87 -2.53 3.36
N ALA A 148 14.64 -2.57 2.05
CA ALA A 148 14.48 -1.36 1.23
C ALA A 148 13.33 -0.45 1.67
N LEU A 149 12.26 -1.02 2.25
CA LEU A 149 11.14 -0.25 2.83
C LEU A 149 11.54 0.74 3.93
N ASN A 150 12.70 0.55 4.57
CA ASN A 150 13.18 1.50 5.58
C ASN A 150 13.77 2.78 4.94
N TYR A 151 14.03 2.77 3.64
CA TYR A 151 14.73 3.84 2.92
C TYR A 151 13.94 4.37 1.73
N THR A 152 13.01 3.57 1.21
CA THR A 152 12.19 3.94 0.05
C THR A 152 10.75 4.14 0.50
N PRO A 153 10.27 5.37 0.63
CA PRO A 153 8.90 5.65 1.01
C PRO A 153 7.93 5.14 -0.07
N VAL A 154 6.80 4.61 0.38
CA VAL A 154 5.74 4.12 -0.50
C VAL A 154 4.48 4.93 -0.23
N ALA A 155 4.01 5.64 -1.24
CA ALA A 155 2.73 6.36 -1.17
C ALA A 155 1.59 5.53 -1.76
N LYS A 156 0.40 5.66 -1.17
CA LYS A 156 -0.80 4.95 -1.58
C LYS A 156 -1.87 5.94 -2.02
N VAL A 157 -2.26 5.89 -3.30
CA VAL A 157 -3.17 6.86 -3.90
C VAL A 157 -4.48 6.24 -4.35
N THR A 158 -5.56 7.00 -4.25
CA THR A 158 -6.90 6.53 -4.66
C THR A 158 -7.06 6.50 -6.18
N ASN A 159 -6.44 7.44 -6.89
CA ASN A 159 -6.54 7.58 -8.34
C ASN A 159 -5.17 7.81 -8.97
N LEU A 160 -4.58 6.73 -9.50
CA LEU A 160 -3.25 6.78 -10.11
C LEU A 160 -3.18 7.72 -11.32
N ALA A 161 -4.22 7.72 -12.17
CA ALA A 161 -4.28 8.59 -13.35
C ALA A 161 -4.31 10.08 -12.97
N GLN A 162 -5.09 10.44 -11.94
CA GLN A 162 -5.11 11.82 -11.43
C GLN A 162 -3.76 12.20 -10.83
N THR A 163 -3.11 11.30 -10.09
CA THR A 163 -1.78 11.52 -9.52
C THR A 163 -0.75 11.79 -10.63
N ILE A 164 -0.79 11.03 -11.73
CA ILE A 164 0.07 11.25 -12.90
C ILE A 164 -0.13 12.65 -13.47
N GLU A 165 -1.39 13.06 -13.69
CA GLU A 165 -1.67 14.40 -14.22
C GLU A 165 -1.21 15.53 -13.28
N ASP A 166 -1.33 15.34 -11.98
CA ASP A 166 -0.86 16.33 -11.00
C ASP A 166 0.67 16.37 -10.92
N LEU A 167 1.37 15.27 -11.04
CA LEU A 167 2.82 15.22 -11.13
C LEU A 167 3.34 15.83 -12.46
N LYS A 168 2.64 15.63 -13.58
CA LYS A 168 2.96 16.31 -14.86
C LYS A 168 2.89 17.82 -14.74
N LYS A 169 1.89 18.37 -14.04
CA LYS A 169 1.79 19.82 -13.79
C LYS A 169 2.97 20.37 -12.98
N ARG A 170 3.65 19.52 -12.21
CA ARG A 170 4.86 19.83 -11.45
C ARG A 170 6.15 19.62 -12.25
N GLY A 171 6.03 19.28 -13.54
CA GLY A 171 7.16 19.15 -14.46
C GLY A 171 7.75 17.74 -14.54
N LEU A 172 7.16 16.74 -13.92
CA LEU A 172 7.57 15.33 -14.12
C LEU A 172 7.08 14.86 -15.47
N TRP A 173 7.88 14.06 -16.15
CA TRP A 173 7.50 13.31 -17.33
C TRP A 173 7.55 11.81 -17.07
N PHE A 174 6.87 11.03 -17.88
CA PHE A 174 6.61 9.62 -17.58
C PHE A 174 7.09 8.72 -18.70
N VAL A 175 7.68 7.61 -18.32
CA VAL A 175 7.99 6.48 -19.20
C VAL A 175 7.21 5.27 -18.75
N CYS A 176 6.49 4.64 -19.69
CA CYS A 176 5.79 3.42 -19.43
C CYS A 176 6.65 2.22 -19.85
N ALA A 177 6.83 1.26 -18.95
CA ALA A 177 7.44 -0.02 -19.29
C ALA A 177 6.39 -0.91 -19.96
N ASP A 178 6.58 -1.20 -21.27
CA ASP A 178 5.68 -2.01 -22.08
C ASP A 178 6.47 -2.89 -23.05
N MET A 179 5.88 -3.99 -23.48
CA MET A 179 6.54 -4.96 -24.38
C MET A 179 6.75 -4.47 -25.81
N GLY A 180 6.08 -3.41 -26.23
CA GLY A 180 6.19 -2.81 -27.56
C GLY A 180 7.11 -1.58 -27.65
N GLY A 181 7.75 -1.21 -26.52
CA GLY A 181 8.55 0.01 -26.43
C GLY A 181 9.99 -0.11 -26.90
N GLU A 182 10.72 1.01 -26.88
CA GLU A 182 12.15 1.03 -27.11
C GLU A 182 12.92 0.51 -25.89
N VAL A 183 14.12 -0.02 -26.14
CA VAL A 183 15.00 -0.49 -25.07
C VAL A 183 15.40 0.70 -24.17
N MET A 184 15.23 0.56 -22.88
CA MET A 184 15.45 1.60 -21.84
C MET A 184 16.79 2.35 -22.03
N TYR A 185 17.87 1.67 -22.39
CA TYR A 185 19.20 2.27 -22.56
C TYR A 185 19.32 3.24 -23.75
N ARG A 186 18.31 3.30 -24.62
CA ARG A 186 18.24 4.24 -25.73
C ARG A 186 17.40 5.49 -25.43
N LEU A 187 16.72 5.50 -24.29
CA LEU A 187 15.87 6.59 -23.86
C LEU A 187 16.71 7.63 -23.07
N ASN A 188 16.33 8.89 -23.19
CA ASN A 188 16.85 9.91 -22.29
C ASN A 188 16.02 9.89 -21.00
N LEU A 189 16.53 9.27 -19.96
CA LEU A 189 15.87 9.15 -18.65
C LEU A 189 16.44 10.16 -17.64
N LYS A 190 17.03 11.25 -18.11
CA LYS A 190 17.59 12.30 -17.24
C LYS A 190 16.50 13.32 -16.93
N GLY A 191 16.42 13.72 -15.65
CA GLY A 191 15.50 14.74 -15.18
C GLY A 191 14.38 14.18 -14.31
N PRO A 192 13.34 14.97 -14.03
CA PRO A 192 12.24 14.57 -13.16
C PRO A 192 11.34 13.52 -13.84
N ILE A 193 11.36 12.30 -13.37
CA ILE A 193 10.72 11.16 -14.01
C ILE A 193 9.99 10.25 -12.99
#